data_472da0496b07887e599799d7907c146e
#
_entry.id   472da0496b07887e599799d7907c146e
#
_cell.length_a   1.000
_cell.length_b   1.000
_cell.length_c   1.000
_cell.angle_alpha   90.00
_cell.angle_beta   90.00
_cell.angle_gamma   90.00
#
_symmetry.space_group_name_H-M   'P 1'
#
loop_
_entity.id
_entity.type
_entity.pdbx_description
1 polymer ?
#
loop_
_entity_poly.entity_id
_entity_poly.type
_entity_poly.pdbx_seq_one_letter_code
_entity_poly.pdbx_strand_id
1 'polypeptide(L)' 'MNTVKAYEEVVDFIAAGTTPRRVIAFHPSEASQERVTDLLTREKNGELAPGEKSELDKYMQLEHLMRLAKARARDFLPHE' A
#
# COMPACT_ATOMS: atom_id res chain seq x y z
N MET A 1 10.32 -6.09 -19.32
CA MET A 1 10.36 -5.06 -18.27
C MET A 1 9.34 -5.39 -17.20
N ASN A 2 9.78 -5.56 -15.99
CA ASN A 2 8.88 -5.92 -14.90
C ASN A 2 8.15 -4.69 -14.40
N THR A 3 6.83 -4.68 -14.58
CA THR A 3 5.99 -3.65 -13.99
C THR A 3 5.71 -4.08 -12.55
N VAL A 4 6.27 -3.36 -11.59
CA VAL A 4 6.00 -3.62 -10.18
C VAL A 4 4.57 -3.18 -9.89
N LYS A 5 3.78 -4.08 -9.33
CA LYS A 5 2.41 -3.74 -8.94
C LYS A 5 2.44 -2.91 -7.67
N ALA A 6 1.50 -1.96 -7.56
CA ALA A 6 1.48 -1.02 -6.45
C ALA A 6 1.50 -1.69 -5.08
N TYR A 7 0.79 -2.82 -4.92
CA TYR A 7 0.71 -3.50 -3.62
C TYR A 7 2.02 -4.20 -3.23
N GLU A 8 2.90 -4.49 -4.20
CA GLU A 8 4.15 -5.23 -3.92
C GLU A 8 5.08 -4.45 -3.00
N GLU A 9 5.07 -3.14 -3.08
CA GLU A 9 5.88 -2.28 -2.20
C GLU A 9 5.50 -2.50 -0.73
N VAL A 10 4.22 -2.62 -0.44
CA VAL A 10 3.73 -2.88 0.91
C VAL A 10 4.14 -4.28 1.37
N VAL A 11 3.98 -5.26 0.48
CA VAL A 11 4.37 -6.65 0.79
C VAL A 11 5.86 -6.73 1.09
N ASP A 12 6.68 -6.10 0.27
CA ASP A 12 8.15 -6.10 0.46
C ASP A 12 8.54 -5.42 1.75
N PHE A 13 7.89 -4.32 2.10
CA PHE A 13 8.14 -3.63 3.36
C PHE A 13 7.89 -4.56 4.55
N ILE A 14 6.79 -5.29 4.54
CA ILE A 14 6.45 -6.22 5.61
C ILE A 14 7.40 -7.42 5.61
N ALA A 15 7.66 -8.00 4.44
CA ALA A 15 8.48 -9.21 4.30
C ALA A 15 9.93 -8.99 4.72
N ALA A 16 10.45 -7.79 4.52
CA ALA A 16 11.82 -7.45 4.91
C ALA A 16 12.01 -7.29 6.42
N GLY A 17 10.93 -7.29 7.17
CA GLY A 17 10.96 -7.04 8.60
C GLY A 17 10.91 -5.55 8.91
N THR A 18 10.19 -5.19 9.96
CA THR A 18 9.98 -3.78 10.28
C THR A 18 9.86 -3.58 11.79
N THR A 19 9.85 -2.32 12.19
CA THR A 19 9.71 -1.90 13.59
C THR A 19 8.49 -1.00 13.70
N PRO A 20 7.95 -0.78 14.93
CA PRO A 20 6.81 0.12 15.09
C PRO A 20 7.07 1.51 14.50
N ARG A 21 8.26 2.08 14.70
CA ARG A 21 8.58 3.40 14.15
C ARG A 21 8.56 3.41 12.63
N ARG A 22 9.09 2.34 12.00
CA ARG A 22 9.11 2.24 10.54
C ARG A 22 7.71 2.04 9.97
N VAL A 23 6.86 1.30 10.67
CA VAL A 23 5.47 1.14 10.27
C VAL A 23 4.76 2.49 10.24
N ILE A 24 4.91 3.27 11.32
CA ILE A 24 4.28 4.60 11.42
C ILE A 24 4.78 5.53 10.31
N ALA A 25 6.06 5.46 9.98
CA ALA A 25 6.68 6.32 8.98
C ALA A 25 6.46 5.84 7.53
N PHE A 26 5.95 4.63 7.36
CA PHE A 26 5.78 4.08 6.01
C PHE A 26 4.75 4.90 5.21
N HIS A 27 5.12 5.19 3.98
CA HIS A 27 4.19 5.71 2.98
C HIS A 27 4.60 5.13 1.62
N PRO A 28 3.64 4.93 0.72
CA PRO A 28 3.97 4.45 -0.63
C PRO A 28 4.86 5.43 -1.36
N SER A 29 5.69 4.92 -2.25
CA SER A 29 6.50 5.76 -3.12
C SER A 29 5.61 6.61 -4.03
N GLU A 30 6.17 7.69 -4.57
CA GLU A 30 5.47 8.52 -5.53
C GLU A 30 4.99 7.72 -6.74
N ALA A 31 5.84 6.81 -7.23
CA ALA A 31 5.49 5.93 -8.35
C ALA A 31 4.28 5.05 -8.03
N SER A 32 4.23 4.49 -6.82
CA SER A 32 3.07 3.69 -6.39
C SER A 32 1.81 4.53 -6.29
N GLN A 33 1.91 5.75 -5.76
CA GLN A 33 0.78 6.65 -5.65
C GLN A 33 0.24 7.04 -7.02
N GLU A 34 1.11 7.32 -7.97
CA GLU A 34 0.72 7.63 -9.35
C GLU A 34 0.02 6.44 -10.00
N ARG A 35 0.54 5.24 -9.78
CA ARG A 35 -0.08 4.02 -10.30
C ARG A 35 -1.49 3.83 -9.76
N VAL A 36 -1.67 4.00 -8.46
CA VAL A 36 -2.99 3.86 -7.82
C VAL A 36 -3.95 4.93 -8.32
N THR A 37 -3.50 6.16 -8.46
CA THR A 37 -4.32 7.24 -8.99
C THR A 37 -4.80 6.93 -10.41
N ASP A 38 -3.90 6.41 -11.25
CA ASP A 38 -4.25 6.01 -12.60
C ASP A 38 -5.31 4.88 -12.61
N LEU A 39 -5.10 3.86 -11.76
CA LEU A 39 -6.04 2.76 -11.66
C LEU A 39 -7.42 3.23 -11.20
N LEU A 40 -7.47 4.10 -10.20
CA LEU A 40 -8.74 4.65 -9.71
C LEU A 40 -9.47 5.48 -10.77
N THR A 41 -8.74 6.27 -11.52
CA THR A 41 -9.32 7.08 -12.60
C THR A 41 -9.92 6.17 -13.68
N ARG A 42 -9.18 5.14 -14.08
CA ARG A 42 -9.68 4.21 -15.11
C ARG A 42 -10.82 3.35 -14.60
N GLU A 43 -10.84 3.03 -13.31
CA GLU A 43 -11.98 2.31 -12.72
C GLU A 43 -13.26 3.13 -12.83
N LYS A 44 -13.19 4.42 -12.53
CA LYS A 44 -14.36 5.31 -12.65
C LYS A 44 -14.89 5.35 -14.07
N ASN A 45 -14.02 5.21 -15.05
CA ASN A 45 -14.38 5.25 -16.47
C ASN A 45 -14.73 3.86 -17.03
N GLY A 46 -14.69 2.82 -16.20
CA GLY A 46 -14.98 1.46 -16.63
C GLY A 46 -13.90 0.86 -17.53
N GLU A 47 -12.67 1.32 -17.41
CA GLU A 47 -11.58 0.96 -18.32
C GLU A 47 -10.57 -0.02 -17.74
N LEU A 48 -10.82 -0.56 -16.53
CA LEU A 48 -9.87 -1.50 -15.92
C LEU A 48 -9.95 -2.89 -16.53
N ALA A 49 -8.78 -3.44 -16.87
CA ALA A 49 -8.66 -4.85 -17.19
C ALA A 49 -8.79 -5.69 -15.90
N PRO A 50 -9.19 -6.99 -16.00
CA PRO A 50 -9.36 -7.83 -14.81
C PRO A 50 -8.11 -7.91 -13.92
N GLY A 51 -6.92 -7.98 -14.50
CA GLY A 51 -5.68 -8.00 -13.73
C GLY A 51 -5.43 -6.70 -13.00
N GLU A 52 -5.80 -5.59 -13.58
CA GLU A 52 -5.66 -4.28 -12.96
C GLU A 52 -6.64 -4.07 -11.81
N LYS A 53 -7.85 -4.60 -11.95
CA LYS A 53 -8.82 -4.56 -10.86
C LYS A 53 -8.32 -5.37 -9.66
N SER A 54 -7.75 -6.54 -9.92
CA SER A 54 -7.16 -7.36 -8.86
C SER A 54 -6.01 -6.63 -8.17
N GLU A 55 -5.16 -5.96 -8.92
CA GLU A 55 -4.06 -5.16 -8.37
C GLU A 55 -4.59 -4.06 -7.45
N LEU A 56 -5.59 -3.34 -7.91
CA LEU A 56 -6.19 -2.25 -7.12
C LEU A 56 -6.84 -2.77 -5.85
N ASP A 57 -7.60 -3.86 -5.95
CA ASP A 57 -8.27 -4.45 -4.79
C ASP A 57 -7.25 -4.88 -3.73
N LYS A 58 -6.17 -5.53 -4.15
CA LYS A 58 -5.11 -5.95 -3.22
C LYS A 58 -4.44 -4.75 -2.55
N TYR A 59 -4.16 -3.71 -3.33
CA TYR A 59 -3.56 -2.50 -2.78
C TYR A 59 -4.46 -1.86 -1.72
N MET A 60 -5.76 -1.75 -2.00
CA MET A 60 -6.69 -1.14 -1.07
C MET A 60 -6.82 -1.95 0.22
N GLN A 61 -6.79 -3.28 0.13
CA GLN A 61 -6.80 -4.15 1.30
C GLN A 61 -5.55 -3.95 2.16
N LEU A 62 -4.38 -3.89 1.52
CA LEU A 62 -3.12 -3.69 2.23
C LEU A 62 -3.00 -2.29 2.81
N GLU A 63 -3.50 -1.29 2.12
CA GLU A 63 -3.54 0.07 2.66
C GLU A 63 -4.38 0.13 3.93
N HIS A 64 -5.54 -0.53 3.91
CA HIS A 64 -6.40 -0.59 5.08
C HIS A 64 -5.68 -1.27 6.25
N LEU A 65 -5.04 -2.40 5.98
CA LEU A 65 -4.25 -3.13 6.98
C LEU A 65 -3.14 -2.24 7.55
N MET A 66 -2.44 -1.49 6.69
CA MET A 66 -1.36 -0.60 7.12
C MET A 66 -1.88 0.53 8.01
N ARG A 67 -3.07 1.05 7.75
CA ARG A 67 -3.68 2.06 8.64
C ARG A 67 -3.92 1.49 10.03
N LEU A 68 -4.44 0.27 10.09
CA LEU A 68 -4.64 -0.42 11.37
C LEU A 68 -3.31 -0.70 12.06
N ALA A 69 -2.32 -1.15 11.29
CA ALA A 69 -0.98 -1.43 11.81
C ALA A 69 -0.32 -0.17 12.38
N LYS A 70 -0.47 0.97 11.70
CA LYS A 70 0.07 2.24 12.19
C LYS A 70 -0.56 2.66 13.51
N ALA A 71 -1.87 2.47 13.63
CA ALA A 71 -2.56 2.78 14.88
C ALA A 71 -2.05 1.90 16.02
N ARG A 72 -1.87 0.61 15.77
CA ARG A 72 -1.36 -0.32 16.78
C ARG A 72 0.11 -0.11 17.08
N ALA A 73 0.89 0.26 16.08
CA ALA A 73 2.34 0.49 16.26
C ALA A 73 2.60 1.60 17.28
N ARG A 74 1.74 2.60 17.36
CA ARG A 74 1.86 3.67 18.35
C ARG A 74 1.78 3.14 19.77
N ASP A 75 1.02 2.07 20.00
CA ASP A 75 0.89 1.45 21.32
C ASP A 75 2.17 0.76 21.78
N PHE A 76 3.06 0.42 20.84
CA PHE A 76 4.33 -0.24 21.13
C PHE A 76 5.49 0.74 21.30
N LEU A 77 5.24 2.04 21.12
CA LEU A 77 6.28 3.05 21.31
C LEU A 77 6.28 3.54 22.75
N PRO A 78 7.46 3.89 23.29
CA PRO A 78 7.51 4.47 24.63
C PRO A 78 6.70 5.78 24.67
N HIS A 79 5.99 5.97 25.76
CA HIS A 79 5.32 7.24 26.02
C HIS A 79 6.36 8.20 26.59
N GLU A 80 6.48 9.34 25.98
CA GLU A 80 7.36 10.39 26.46
C GLU A 80 6.53 11.48 27.12
#